data_d8b0b211d4b8debadafe5e36715976d2
#
_entry.id   d8b0b211d4b8debadafe5e36715976d2
#
_cell.length_a   1.000
_cell.length_b   1.000
_cell.length_c   1.000
_cell.angle_alpha   90.00
_cell.angle_beta   90.00
_cell.angle_gamma   90.00
#
_symmetry.space_group_name_H-M   'P 1'
#
loop_
_entity.id
_entity.type
_entity.pdbx_description
1 polymer ?
#
loop_
_entity_poly.entity_id
_entity_poly.type
_entity_poly.pdbx_seq_one_letter_code
_entity_poly.pdbx_strand_id
1 'polypeptide(L)'
;MNFLQFGVWGAYLTSMGSYLAASGLASYIGMFYAMQGVVSLFMPAIVGIIADRWVPAQRLLGVCHLLAATFMGSAGYYALQMGEEGTVWTLFALYTLSVAFYMPTIALSNSVAYSILESRGEDTVAAFPPIRVWGTVGFIFSMLACDFLGYQHSALQFIQSAVLGAILGLYCFSLPECPTAESHGRRGLAEALGVKAFALFKQRRMALFFIFSMLLGVSLQITNGFANPFISAFKDIPEYASTFGANHANALISLSQISETLCILLIPFFLKRFGIKYVMLIAMLAWVLRFALFGLGNPGGGVWMFILSMIVYGIAFDFFNISGSLYVNEQTDDSIRSSAQGLFMIMTNGVGATIGTLMAQAVVNRFVYTQTDGLQQIAGWQTSWLIFAAYSLVVAILFAILFKRGYAQK
;
A
#
# COMPACT_ATOMS: atom_id res chain seq x y z
N MET A 1 -7.88 3.94 18.05
CA MET A 1 -6.59 4.24 17.35
C MET A 1 -6.56 3.61 15.97
N ASN A 2 -6.52 2.28 15.80
CA ASN A 2 -6.33 1.62 14.48
C ASN A 2 -7.39 1.98 13.43
N PHE A 3 -8.66 2.16 13.79
CA PHE A 3 -9.70 2.60 12.88
C PHE A 3 -9.33 3.94 12.21
N LEU A 4 -8.93 4.94 12.99
CA LEU A 4 -8.54 6.25 12.48
C LEU A 4 -7.19 6.19 11.74
N GLN A 5 -6.22 5.40 12.24
CA GLN A 5 -4.90 5.22 11.61
C GLN A 5 -5.02 4.87 10.13
N PHE A 6 -5.83 3.87 9.82
CA PHE A 6 -6.03 3.43 8.44
C PHE A 6 -7.13 4.20 7.72
N GLY A 7 -8.07 4.82 8.45
CA GLY A 7 -9.04 5.75 7.88
C GLY A 7 -8.40 6.98 7.24
N VAL A 8 -7.34 7.52 7.84
CA VAL A 8 -6.51 8.61 7.27
C VAL A 8 -6.01 8.22 5.87
N TRP A 9 -5.53 7.01 5.70
CA TRP A 9 -4.99 6.52 4.44
C TRP A 9 -6.09 6.18 3.43
N GLY A 10 -7.14 5.51 3.89
CA GLY A 10 -8.31 5.15 3.07
C GLY A 10 -9.04 6.34 2.46
N ALA A 11 -8.92 7.53 3.06
CA ALA A 11 -9.54 8.74 2.54
C ALA A 11 -9.04 9.14 1.15
N TYR A 12 -7.77 8.85 0.80
CA TYR A 12 -7.19 9.32 -0.45
C TYR A 12 -6.44 8.25 -1.25
N LEU A 13 -5.96 7.16 -0.62
CA LEU A 13 -5.03 6.24 -1.27
C LEU A 13 -5.54 5.71 -2.61
N THR A 14 -6.79 5.32 -2.70
CA THR A 14 -7.35 4.70 -3.90
C THR A 14 -7.92 5.71 -4.88
N SER A 15 -8.26 6.92 -4.45
CA SER A 15 -8.92 7.95 -5.26
C SER A 15 -8.04 9.13 -5.68
N MET A 16 -6.86 9.29 -5.07
CA MET A 16 -5.94 10.38 -5.42
C MET A 16 -5.56 10.38 -6.91
N GLY A 17 -5.41 9.18 -7.51
CA GLY A 17 -5.15 9.05 -8.94
C GLY A 17 -6.27 9.68 -9.80
N SER A 18 -7.53 9.46 -9.44
CA SER A 18 -8.69 10.04 -10.14
C SER A 18 -8.78 11.56 -9.95
N TYR A 19 -8.46 12.06 -8.74
CA TYR A 19 -8.36 13.50 -8.51
C TYR A 19 -7.25 14.11 -9.39
N LEU A 20 -6.06 13.54 -9.41
CA LEU A 20 -4.94 14.04 -10.23
C LEU A 20 -5.29 14.00 -11.73
N ALA A 21 -5.96 12.94 -12.19
CA ALA A 21 -6.43 12.85 -13.57
C ALA A 21 -7.47 13.94 -13.90
N ALA A 22 -8.46 14.13 -13.04
CA ALA A 22 -9.50 15.16 -13.20
C ALA A 22 -8.96 16.59 -13.15
N SER A 23 -7.84 16.80 -12.45
CA SER A 23 -7.16 18.11 -12.33
C SER A 23 -6.10 18.36 -13.40
N GLY A 24 -6.03 17.56 -14.48
CA GLY A 24 -5.02 17.70 -15.54
C GLY A 24 -3.61 17.24 -15.14
N LEU A 25 -3.46 16.60 -13.98
CA LEU A 25 -2.18 16.12 -13.42
C LEU A 25 -1.97 14.61 -13.61
N ALA A 26 -2.66 14.01 -14.56
CA ALA A 26 -2.62 12.56 -14.83
C ALA A 26 -1.20 12.00 -15.03
N SER A 27 -0.32 12.78 -15.67
CA SER A 27 1.08 12.40 -15.92
C SER A 27 1.94 12.30 -14.65
N TYR A 28 1.45 12.78 -13.52
CA TYR A 28 2.18 12.80 -12.24
C TYR A 28 1.68 11.77 -11.23
N ILE A 29 0.62 10.99 -11.53
CA ILE A 29 0.06 9.99 -10.62
C ILE A 29 1.16 9.08 -10.05
N GLY A 30 1.98 8.49 -10.93
CA GLY A 30 3.07 7.61 -10.52
C GLY A 30 4.07 8.26 -9.58
N MET A 31 4.37 9.55 -9.78
CA MET A 31 5.29 10.30 -8.93
C MET A 31 4.74 10.46 -7.50
N PHE A 32 3.46 10.79 -7.35
CA PHE A 32 2.80 10.90 -6.04
C PHE A 32 2.81 9.56 -5.30
N TYR A 33 2.43 8.48 -5.95
CA TYR A 33 2.42 7.15 -5.32
C TYR A 33 3.83 6.61 -5.04
N ALA A 34 4.81 6.91 -5.89
CA ALA A 34 6.20 6.50 -5.68
C ALA A 34 6.79 7.10 -4.38
N MET A 35 6.36 8.31 -3.99
CA MET A 35 6.85 8.95 -2.75
C MET A 35 6.51 8.16 -1.50
N GLN A 36 5.39 7.43 -1.47
CA GLN A 36 5.07 6.55 -0.34
C GLN A 36 6.15 5.47 -0.16
N GLY A 37 6.59 4.86 -1.27
CA GLY A 37 7.67 3.88 -1.27
C GLY A 37 9.02 4.51 -0.86
N VAL A 38 9.38 5.63 -1.48
CA VAL A 38 10.64 6.34 -1.19
C VAL A 38 10.74 6.72 0.28
N VAL A 39 9.70 7.34 0.83
CA VAL A 39 9.64 7.76 2.24
C VAL A 39 9.71 6.57 3.19
N SER A 40 9.08 5.45 2.83
CA SER A 40 9.06 4.23 3.64
C SER A 40 10.44 3.56 3.74
N LEU A 41 11.42 3.94 2.92
CA LEU A 41 12.78 3.42 3.01
C LEU A 41 13.53 3.91 4.25
N PHE A 42 13.28 5.13 4.71
CA PHE A 42 14.11 5.71 5.80
C PHE A 42 13.28 6.26 6.97
N MET A 43 12.11 6.81 6.73
CA MET A 43 11.35 7.51 7.77
C MET A 43 10.91 6.60 8.94
N PRO A 44 10.52 5.33 8.74
CA PRO A 44 10.22 4.44 9.86
C PRO A 44 11.42 4.21 10.78
N ALA A 45 12.63 4.10 10.22
CA ALA A 45 13.85 3.94 11.00
C ALA A 45 14.18 5.20 11.81
N ILE A 46 14.05 6.38 11.21
CA ILE A 46 14.31 7.67 11.87
C ILE A 46 13.33 7.86 13.04
N VAL A 47 12.03 7.69 12.77
CA VAL A 47 10.99 7.88 13.79
C VAL A 47 11.08 6.81 14.87
N GLY A 48 11.43 5.56 14.52
CA GLY A 48 11.67 4.50 15.49
C GLY A 48 12.80 4.84 16.47
N ILE A 49 13.93 5.36 15.98
CA ILE A 49 15.05 5.80 16.84
C ILE A 49 14.61 6.93 17.80
N ILE A 50 13.76 7.86 17.32
CA ILE A 50 13.24 8.95 18.16
C ILE A 50 12.32 8.39 19.25
N ALA A 51 11.44 7.43 18.89
CA ALA A 51 10.54 6.78 19.84
C ALA A 51 11.29 5.98 20.90
N ASP A 52 12.34 5.27 20.50
CA ASP A 52 13.11 4.42 21.42
C ASP A 52 13.93 5.23 22.41
N ARG A 53 14.33 6.47 22.08
CA ARG A 53 15.33 7.21 22.87
C ARG A 53 14.81 8.45 23.58
N TRP A 54 13.93 9.22 22.94
CA TRP A 54 13.69 10.59 23.38
C TRP A 54 12.23 10.93 23.66
N VAL A 55 11.29 10.31 22.94
CA VAL A 55 9.88 10.69 23.04
C VAL A 55 9.02 9.44 23.19
N PRO A 56 8.15 9.36 24.22
CA PRO A 56 7.21 8.25 24.36
C PRO A 56 6.43 8.00 23.06
N ALA A 57 6.32 6.72 22.66
CA ALA A 57 5.82 6.32 21.36
C ALA A 57 4.42 6.89 21.04
N GLN A 58 3.50 6.92 22.02
CA GLN A 58 2.15 7.48 21.83
C GLN A 58 2.17 9.00 21.58
N ARG A 59 3.09 9.74 22.21
CA ARG A 59 3.23 11.20 21.99
C ARG A 59 3.82 11.48 20.62
N LEU A 60 4.85 10.71 20.24
CA LEU A 60 5.46 10.82 18.91
C LEU A 60 4.46 10.47 17.82
N LEU A 61 3.62 9.44 18.02
CA LEU A 61 2.53 9.09 17.12
C LEU A 61 1.56 10.26 16.95
N GLY A 62 1.17 10.92 18.04
CA GLY A 62 0.33 12.11 18.01
C GLY A 62 0.94 13.27 17.22
N VAL A 63 2.20 13.59 17.49
CA VAL A 63 2.93 14.66 16.78
C VAL A 63 3.05 14.34 15.28
N CYS A 64 3.41 13.12 14.93
CA CYS A 64 3.50 12.70 13.52
C CYS A 64 2.15 12.85 12.79
N HIS A 65 1.04 12.45 13.43
CA HIS A 65 -0.30 12.62 12.85
C HIS A 65 -0.72 14.09 12.72
N LEU A 66 -0.40 14.94 13.69
CA LEU A 66 -0.70 16.38 13.59
C LEU A 66 0.10 17.04 12.48
N LEU A 67 1.39 16.71 12.34
CA LEU A 67 2.21 17.23 11.23
C LEU A 67 1.71 16.70 9.88
N ALA A 68 1.44 15.40 9.78
CA ALA A 68 0.87 14.81 8.56
C ALA A 68 -0.46 15.46 8.18
N ALA A 69 -1.35 15.67 9.16
CA ALA A 69 -2.65 16.32 8.97
C ALA A 69 -2.50 17.80 8.53
N THR A 70 -1.56 18.54 9.14
CA THR A 70 -1.29 19.92 8.75
C THR A 70 -0.83 20.01 7.30
N PHE A 71 0.14 19.20 6.89
CA PHE A 71 0.63 19.21 5.51
C PHE A 71 -0.42 18.67 4.52
N MET A 72 -1.20 17.63 4.88
CA MET A 72 -2.27 17.12 4.01
C MET A 72 -3.41 18.13 3.87
N GLY A 73 -3.79 18.79 4.97
CA GLY A 73 -4.79 19.87 4.94
C GLY A 73 -4.33 21.06 4.11
N SER A 74 -3.04 21.43 4.24
CA SER A 74 -2.43 22.48 3.41
C SER A 74 -2.39 22.09 1.93
N ALA A 75 -2.11 20.81 1.62
CA ALA A 75 -2.16 20.28 0.26
C ALA A 75 -3.60 20.35 -0.30
N GLY A 76 -4.58 19.92 0.50
CA GLY A 76 -6.00 20.00 0.11
C GLY A 76 -6.48 21.44 -0.09
N TYR A 77 -6.14 22.34 0.83
CA TYR A 77 -6.48 23.76 0.70
C TYR A 77 -5.84 24.39 -0.54
N TYR A 78 -4.52 24.17 -0.73
CA TYR A 78 -3.83 24.62 -1.91
C TYR A 78 -4.48 24.10 -3.19
N ALA A 79 -4.79 22.80 -3.24
CA ALA A 79 -5.41 22.17 -4.39
C ALA A 79 -6.82 22.70 -4.70
N LEU A 80 -7.60 23.10 -3.68
CA LEU A 80 -8.91 23.74 -3.87
C LEU A 80 -8.80 25.18 -4.39
N GLN A 81 -7.70 25.88 -4.07
CA GLN A 81 -7.42 27.25 -4.53
C GLN A 81 -6.64 27.28 -5.84
N MET A 82 -6.00 26.16 -6.20
CA MET A 82 -5.16 26.00 -7.37
C MET A 82 -6.03 26.08 -8.64
N GLY A 83 -6.17 27.30 -9.20
CA GLY A 83 -6.65 27.47 -10.55
C GLY A 83 -5.60 27.04 -11.58
N GLU A 84 -5.73 27.48 -12.82
CA GLU A 84 -4.77 27.17 -13.90
C GLU A 84 -3.32 27.65 -13.61
N GLU A 85 -3.13 28.58 -12.68
CA GLU A 85 -1.82 29.13 -12.30
C GLU A 85 -1.08 28.32 -11.22
N GLY A 86 -1.72 27.31 -10.62
CA GLY A 86 -1.13 26.49 -9.57
C GLY A 86 -0.03 25.57 -10.09
N THR A 87 1.02 25.37 -9.27
CA THR A 87 2.11 24.47 -9.63
C THR A 87 1.97 23.10 -8.96
N VAL A 88 2.07 22.04 -9.75
CA VAL A 88 2.08 20.65 -9.26
C VAL A 88 3.15 20.41 -8.19
N TRP A 89 4.27 21.12 -8.28
CA TRP A 89 5.40 20.95 -7.35
C TRP A 89 5.09 21.38 -5.93
N THR A 90 4.27 22.43 -5.73
CA THR A 90 3.82 22.84 -4.40
C THR A 90 2.90 21.80 -3.81
N LEU A 91 1.93 21.30 -4.58
CA LEU A 91 1.04 20.22 -4.15
C LEU A 91 1.86 18.95 -3.80
N PHE A 92 2.81 18.59 -4.65
CA PHE A 92 3.69 17.44 -4.46
C PHE A 92 4.57 17.58 -3.21
N ALA A 93 5.13 18.76 -2.96
CA ALA A 93 5.94 19.01 -1.77
C ALA A 93 5.12 18.89 -0.48
N LEU A 94 3.93 19.49 -0.42
CA LEU A 94 3.02 19.38 0.73
C LEU A 94 2.58 17.95 0.96
N TYR A 95 2.19 17.23 -0.09
CA TYR A 95 1.84 15.82 -0.02
C TYR A 95 3.01 14.97 0.47
N THR A 96 4.22 15.19 -0.06
CA THR A 96 5.44 14.45 0.33
C THR A 96 5.75 14.65 1.81
N LEU A 97 5.64 15.87 2.32
CA LEU A 97 5.84 16.16 3.74
C LEU A 97 4.78 15.45 4.60
N SER A 98 3.52 15.46 4.18
CA SER A 98 2.47 14.70 4.88
C SER A 98 2.80 13.22 4.94
N VAL A 99 3.14 12.60 3.81
CA VAL A 99 3.46 11.18 3.70
C VAL A 99 4.72 10.83 4.52
N ALA A 100 5.71 11.75 4.58
CA ALA A 100 6.93 11.56 5.36
C ALA A 100 6.63 11.38 6.85
N PHE A 101 5.67 12.11 7.38
CA PHE A 101 5.23 11.95 8.77
C PHE A 101 4.21 10.83 8.96
N TYR A 102 3.40 10.51 7.94
CA TYR A 102 2.38 9.47 8.05
C TYR A 102 2.95 8.05 7.94
N MET A 103 3.84 7.75 6.98
CA MET A 103 4.30 6.37 6.75
C MET A 103 4.92 5.70 7.98
N PRO A 104 5.77 6.36 8.78
CA PRO A 104 6.31 5.73 9.98
C PRO A 104 5.25 5.45 11.05
N THR A 105 4.11 6.14 11.04
CA THR A 105 3.04 5.94 12.03
C THR A 105 2.39 4.56 11.91
N ILE A 106 2.48 3.88 10.76
CA ILE A 106 1.94 2.53 10.55
C ILE A 106 2.65 1.53 11.50
N ALA A 107 3.97 1.57 11.54
CA ALA A 107 4.75 0.72 12.45
C ALA A 107 4.64 1.21 13.90
N LEU A 108 4.68 2.52 14.11
CA LEU A 108 4.62 3.13 15.43
C LEU A 108 3.27 2.87 16.13
N SER A 109 2.16 2.88 15.40
CA SER A 109 0.83 2.55 15.95
C SER A 109 0.74 1.10 16.44
N ASN A 110 1.39 0.16 15.73
CA ASN A 110 1.47 -1.22 16.19
C ASN A 110 2.31 -1.32 17.47
N SER A 111 3.45 -0.63 17.53
CA SER A 111 4.30 -0.58 18.74
C SER A 111 3.55 -0.03 19.94
N VAL A 112 2.80 1.07 19.76
CA VAL A 112 1.94 1.65 20.82
C VAL A 112 0.87 0.65 21.26
N ALA A 113 0.22 -0.05 20.32
CA ALA A 113 -0.78 -1.04 20.67
C ALA A 113 -0.19 -2.20 21.49
N TYR A 114 0.97 -2.73 21.07
CA TYR A 114 1.66 -3.79 21.83
C TYR A 114 2.05 -3.33 23.24
N SER A 115 2.65 -2.16 23.36
CA SER A 115 3.06 -1.61 24.65
C SER A 115 1.87 -1.45 25.62
N ILE A 116 0.73 -0.98 25.12
CA ILE A 116 -0.49 -0.84 25.92
C ILE A 116 -1.06 -2.20 26.33
N LEU A 117 -1.06 -3.19 25.45
CA LEU A 117 -1.53 -4.54 25.76
C LEU A 117 -0.64 -5.21 26.82
N GLU A 118 0.67 -5.13 26.64
CA GLU A 118 1.66 -5.66 27.60
C GLU A 118 1.53 -5.00 28.97
N SER A 119 1.35 -3.68 29.03
CA SER A 119 1.16 -2.94 30.29
C SER A 119 -0.11 -3.35 31.05
N ARG A 120 -1.09 -3.92 30.35
CA ARG A 120 -2.34 -4.47 30.90
C ARG A 120 -2.27 -5.95 31.22
N GLY A 121 -1.13 -6.62 30.95
CA GLY A 121 -0.97 -8.05 31.14
C GLY A 121 -1.72 -8.91 30.12
N GLU A 122 -2.14 -8.33 29.00
CA GLU A 122 -2.84 -9.05 27.93
C GLU A 122 -1.84 -9.81 27.04
N ASP A 123 -2.25 -10.98 26.56
CA ASP A 123 -1.48 -11.70 25.53
C ASP A 123 -1.56 -10.94 24.19
N THR A 124 -0.47 -10.32 23.81
CA THR A 124 -0.39 -9.53 22.56
C THR A 124 -0.71 -10.34 21.31
N VAL A 125 -0.35 -11.62 21.28
CA VAL A 125 -0.58 -12.52 20.13
C VAL A 125 -2.08 -12.79 19.96
N ALA A 126 -2.82 -12.93 21.04
CA ALA A 126 -4.26 -13.16 21.00
C ALA A 126 -5.07 -11.85 20.89
N ALA A 127 -4.64 -10.79 21.58
CA ALA A 127 -5.42 -9.55 21.70
C ALA A 127 -5.21 -8.55 20.54
N PHE A 128 -4.05 -8.54 19.88
CA PHE A 128 -3.78 -7.58 18.82
C PHE A 128 -4.56 -7.83 17.50
N PRO A 129 -4.72 -9.07 16.99
CA PRO A 129 -5.40 -9.28 15.71
C PRO A 129 -6.81 -8.69 15.65
N PRO A 130 -7.71 -8.85 16.63
CA PRO A 130 -9.01 -8.19 16.64
C PRO A 130 -8.93 -6.66 16.59
N ILE A 131 -7.92 -6.07 17.28
CA ILE A 131 -7.68 -4.62 17.25
C ILE A 131 -7.23 -4.17 15.85
N ARG A 132 -6.37 -4.97 15.19
CA ARG A 132 -5.87 -4.68 13.86
C ARG A 132 -6.95 -4.71 12.77
N VAL A 133 -7.97 -5.58 12.91
CA VAL A 133 -9.12 -5.65 11.99
C VAL A 133 -9.84 -4.30 11.90
N TRP A 134 -9.96 -3.56 13.01
CA TRP A 134 -10.54 -2.23 12.99
C TRP A 134 -9.80 -1.25 12.08
N GLY A 135 -8.52 -1.50 11.78
CA GLY A 135 -7.79 -0.73 10.77
C GLY A 135 -8.36 -0.92 9.37
N THR A 136 -8.62 -2.17 8.97
CA THR A 136 -9.25 -2.46 7.66
C THR A 136 -10.67 -1.87 7.59
N VAL A 137 -11.44 -1.99 8.69
CA VAL A 137 -12.78 -1.38 8.76
C VAL A 137 -12.70 0.14 8.60
N GLY A 138 -11.75 0.81 9.27
CA GLY A 138 -11.52 2.25 9.15
C GLY A 138 -11.11 2.68 7.73
N PHE A 139 -10.24 1.90 7.09
CA PHE A 139 -9.83 2.13 5.71
C PHE A 139 -11.03 2.05 4.76
N ILE A 140 -11.81 0.97 4.82
CA ILE A 140 -13.02 0.78 3.99
C ILE A 140 -14.03 1.88 4.25
N PHE A 141 -14.31 2.19 5.53
CA PHE A 141 -15.27 3.23 5.89
C PHE A 141 -14.87 4.58 5.29
N SER A 142 -13.61 4.97 5.44
CA SER A 142 -13.12 6.26 4.94
C SER A 142 -13.10 6.32 3.42
N MET A 143 -12.75 5.22 2.75
CA MET A 143 -12.78 5.09 1.29
C MET A 143 -14.21 5.18 0.74
N LEU A 144 -15.18 4.51 1.37
CA LEU A 144 -16.59 4.60 1.00
C LEU A 144 -17.18 5.99 1.27
N ALA A 145 -16.79 6.62 2.40
CA ALA A 145 -17.18 8.00 2.68
C ALA A 145 -16.66 8.95 1.58
N CYS A 146 -15.40 8.81 1.16
CA CYS A 146 -14.85 9.58 0.04
C CYS A 146 -15.64 9.38 -1.25
N ASP A 147 -16.07 8.14 -1.54
CA ASP A 147 -16.88 7.81 -2.70
C ASP A 147 -18.27 8.44 -2.64
N PHE A 148 -19.06 8.11 -1.62
CA PHE A 148 -20.47 8.53 -1.53
C PHE A 148 -20.65 10.03 -1.25
N LEU A 149 -19.63 10.71 -0.69
CA LEU A 149 -19.62 12.17 -0.58
C LEU A 149 -19.15 12.87 -1.88
N GLY A 150 -18.79 12.12 -2.91
CA GLY A 150 -18.34 12.66 -4.19
C GLY A 150 -16.92 13.24 -4.18
N TYR A 151 -16.07 12.84 -3.23
CA TYR A 151 -14.73 13.41 -3.06
C TYR A 151 -13.66 12.73 -3.93
N GLN A 152 -13.98 11.63 -4.63
CA GLN A 152 -13.02 10.86 -5.44
C GLN A 152 -12.26 11.71 -6.49
N HIS A 153 -12.96 12.69 -7.08
CA HIS A 153 -12.39 13.59 -8.09
C HIS A 153 -12.07 14.99 -7.55
N SER A 154 -12.07 15.15 -6.22
CA SER A 154 -11.90 16.44 -5.55
C SER A 154 -10.77 16.41 -4.55
N ALA A 155 -10.11 17.56 -4.35
CA ALA A 155 -9.12 17.75 -3.28
C ALA A 155 -9.73 17.63 -1.87
N LEU A 156 -11.05 17.56 -1.73
CA LEU A 156 -11.73 17.32 -0.44
C LEU A 156 -11.32 15.98 0.20
N GLN A 157 -10.87 15.01 -0.57
CA GLN A 157 -10.30 13.77 -0.02
C GLN A 157 -9.06 14.01 0.85
N PHE A 158 -8.24 15.02 0.52
CA PHE A 158 -7.09 15.40 1.35
C PHE A 158 -7.54 16.11 2.64
N ILE A 159 -8.58 16.93 2.56
CA ILE A 159 -9.19 17.53 3.76
C ILE A 159 -9.81 16.45 4.66
N GLN A 160 -10.52 15.48 4.10
CA GLN A 160 -11.06 14.34 4.86
C GLN A 160 -9.93 13.60 5.59
N SER A 161 -8.83 13.30 4.91
CA SER A 161 -7.64 12.66 5.50
C SER A 161 -7.03 13.52 6.62
N ALA A 162 -6.90 14.83 6.40
CA ALA A 162 -6.35 15.76 7.38
C ALA A 162 -7.21 15.85 8.65
N VAL A 163 -8.54 15.89 8.51
CA VAL A 163 -9.45 15.90 9.66
C VAL A 163 -9.31 14.64 10.48
N LEU A 164 -9.34 13.46 9.83
CA LEU A 164 -9.15 12.17 10.54
C LEU A 164 -7.78 12.09 11.21
N GLY A 165 -6.73 12.58 10.54
CA GLY A 165 -5.38 12.64 11.07
C GLY A 165 -5.25 13.57 12.27
N ALA A 166 -5.89 14.74 12.25
CA ALA A 166 -5.91 15.68 13.36
C ALA A 166 -6.65 15.10 14.57
N ILE A 167 -7.82 14.48 14.35
CA ILE A 167 -8.57 13.78 15.42
C ILE A 167 -7.70 12.68 16.05
N LEU A 168 -7.04 11.85 15.23
CA LEU A 168 -6.18 10.80 15.74
C LEU A 168 -4.97 11.38 16.46
N GLY A 169 -4.34 12.41 15.92
CA GLY A 169 -3.20 13.09 16.56
C GLY A 169 -3.53 13.57 17.96
N LEU A 170 -4.66 14.26 18.12
CA LEU A 170 -5.14 14.71 19.44
C LEU A 170 -5.49 13.53 20.36
N TYR A 171 -6.15 12.50 19.82
CA TYR A 171 -6.50 11.30 20.58
C TYR A 171 -5.26 10.57 21.12
N CYS A 172 -4.15 10.57 20.40
CA CYS A 172 -2.93 9.90 20.84
C CYS A 172 -2.35 10.44 22.14
N PHE A 173 -2.60 11.72 22.48
CA PHE A 173 -2.17 12.30 23.75
C PHE A 173 -3.01 11.82 24.94
N SER A 174 -4.16 11.21 24.72
CA SER A 174 -5.00 10.59 25.77
C SER A 174 -4.67 9.10 26.01
N LEU A 175 -3.79 8.51 25.19
CA LEU A 175 -3.39 7.11 25.33
C LEU A 175 -2.48 6.91 26.54
N PRO A 176 -2.49 5.70 27.17
CA PRO A 176 -1.57 5.35 28.21
C PRO A 176 -0.11 5.57 27.80
N GLU A 177 0.72 5.95 28.76
CA GLU A 177 2.13 6.23 28.49
C GLU A 177 2.88 4.94 28.14
N CYS A 178 3.56 4.96 26.99
CA CYS A 178 4.42 3.88 26.54
C CYS A 178 5.85 4.19 27.02
N PRO A 179 6.46 3.31 27.84
CA PRO A 179 7.79 3.58 28.36
C PRO A 179 8.81 3.64 27.22
N THR A 180 9.73 4.60 27.29
CA THR A 180 10.93 4.62 26.45
C THR A 180 11.89 3.53 26.96
N ALA A 181 12.52 2.80 26.03
CA ALA A 181 13.44 1.72 26.40
C ALA A 181 14.75 2.30 26.97
N GLU A 182 14.87 2.33 28.30
CA GLU A 182 16.10 2.80 28.97
C GLU A 182 17.33 1.90 28.76
N SER A 183 17.18 0.68 28.21
CA SER A 183 18.22 -0.34 28.29
C SER A 183 18.52 -1.18 27.03
N HIS A 184 17.89 -0.95 25.91
CA HIS A 184 18.29 -1.69 24.70
C HIS A 184 19.36 -0.89 23.96
N GLY A 185 20.56 -1.49 23.91
CA GLY A 185 21.81 -0.90 23.40
C GLY A 185 21.62 -0.02 22.16
N ARG A 186 22.42 1.06 22.10
CA ARG A 186 22.39 2.12 21.06
C ARG A 186 22.35 1.53 19.65
N ARG A 187 21.15 1.24 19.11
CA ARG A 187 20.99 0.90 17.70
C ARG A 187 21.39 2.11 16.89
N GLY A 188 22.43 2.00 16.08
CA GLY A 188 22.82 3.03 15.13
C GLY A 188 21.82 3.11 13.98
N LEU A 189 21.82 4.23 13.23
CA LEU A 189 20.95 4.38 12.04
C LEU A 189 21.17 3.24 11.03
N ALA A 190 22.42 2.79 10.83
CA ALA A 190 22.74 1.65 9.96
C ALA A 190 22.11 0.34 10.44
N GLU A 191 21.99 0.14 11.75
CA GLU A 191 21.35 -1.03 12.33
C GLU A 191 19.84 -0.95 12.23
N ALA A 192 19.25 0.23 12.46
CA ALA A 192 17.82 0.49 12.30
C ALA A 192 17.37 0.37 10.82
N LEU A 193 18.22 0.75 9.87
CA LEU A 193 18.02 0.55 8.44
C LEU A 193 18.29 -0.90 7.98
N GLY A 194 18.67 -1.80 8.89
CA GLY A 194 18.88 -3.20 8.57
C GLY A 194 20.05 -3.50 7.63
N VAL A 195 21.08 -2.63 7.60
CA VAL A 195 22.22 -2.75 6.69
C VAL A 195 22.91 -4.13 6.79
N LYS A 196 22.93 -4.75 7.99
CA LYS A 196 23.46 -6.10 8.18
C LYS A 196 22.76 -7.16 7.33
N ALA A 197 21.45 -6.99 7.05
CA ALA A 197 20.69 -7.94 6.24
C ALA A 197 21.11 -7.95 4.75
N PHE A 198 21.75 -6.90 4.24
CA PHE A 198 22.27 -6.90 2.87
C PHE A 198 23.33 -7.99 2.64
N ALA A 199 23.99 -8.47 3.71
CA ALA A 199 24.88 -9.62 3.61
C ALA A 199 24.16 -10.91 3.11
N LEU A 200 22.85 -11.01 3.27
CA LEU A 200 22.03 -12.12 2.78
C LEU A 200 22.04 -12.22 1.24
N PHE A 201 22.29 -11.13 0.52
CA PHE A 201 22.47 -11.18 -0.94
C PHE A 201 23.66 -12.04 -1.40
N LYS A 202 24.62 -12.32 -0.52
CA LYS A 202 25.71 -13.27 -0.82
C LYS A 202 25.20 -14.71 -0.92
N GLN A 203 24.08 -15.04 -0.33
CA GLN A 203 23.43 -16.35 -0.42
C GLN A 203 22.49 -16.37 -1.61
N ARG A 204 22.78 -17.18 -2.63
CA ARG A 204 21.99 -17.24 -3.88
C ARG A 204 20.49 -17.38 -3.65
N ARG A 205 20.06 -18.20 -2.70
CA ARG A 205 18.64 -18.42 -2.38
C ARG A 205 17.96 -17.15 -1.85
N MET A 206 18.63 -16.42 -0.95
CA MET A 206 18.11 -15.19 -0.37
C MET A 206 18.15 -14.03 -1.37
N ALA A 207 19.20 -13.94 -2.18
CA ALA A 207 19.30 -12.98 -3.27
C ALA A 207 18.13 -13.14 -4.26
N LEU A 208 17.89 -14.38 -4.72
CA LEU A 208 16.73 -14.67 -5.59
C LEU A 208 15.41 -14.31 -4.92
N PHE A 209 15.23 -14.67 -3.66
CA PHE A 209 14.02 -14.33 -2.92
C PHE A 209 13.79 -12.81 -2.87
N PHE A 210 14.79 -12.02 -2.47
CA PHE A 210 14.66 -10.56 -2.40
C PHE A 210 14.46 -9.91 -3.78
N ILE A 211 15.11 -10.41 -4.83
CA ILE A 211 14.88 -9.93 -6.20
C ILE A 211 13.43 -10.19 -6.63
N PHE A 212 12.91 -11.41 -6.41
CA PHE A 212 11.51 -11.71 -6.73
C PHE A 212 10.52 -10.94 -5.87
N SER A 213 10.87 -10.67 -4.60
CA SER A 213 10.08 -9.79 -3.73
C SER A 213 9.99 -8.36 -4.28
N MET A 214 11.10 -7.83 -4.79
CA MET A 214 11.14 -6.54 -5.47
C MET A 214 10.29 -6.55 -6.75
N LEU A 215 10.47 -7.56 -7.60
CA LEU A 215 9.71 -7.68 -8.86
C LEU A 215 8.21 -7.83 -8.60
N LEU A 216 7.81 -8.53 -7.56
CA LEU A 216 6.39 -8.60 -7.17
C LEU A 216 5.91 -7.27 -6.58
N GLY A 217 6.76 -6.58 -5.81
CA GLY A 217 6.48 -5.25 -5.28
C GLY A 217 6.12 -4.24 -6.37
N VAL A 218 6.67 -4.42 -7.59
CA VAL A 218 6.27 -3.63 -8.77
C VAL A 218 4.76 -3.72 -9.04
N SER A 219 4.14 -4.89 -8.89
CA SER A 219 2.70 -5.09 -9.12
C SER A 219 1.83 -4.47 -8.02
N LEU A 220 2.36 -4.37 -6.81
CA LEU A 220 1.61 -4.02 -5.61
C LEU A 220 0.95 -2.64 -5.68
N GLN A 221 1.70 -1.61 -6.10
CA GLN A 221 1.23 -0.22 -6.04
C GLN A 221 0.48 0.22 -7.31
N ILE A 222 0.54 -0.58 -8.37
CA ILE A 222 -0.10 -0.24 -9.66
C ILE A 222 -1.61 -0.05 -9.47
N THR A 223 -2.28 -0.99 -8.78
CA THR A 223 -3.73 -0.89 -8.59
C THR A 223 -4.15 0.25 -7.68
N ASN A 224 -3.35 0.60 -6.67
CA ASN A 224 -3.64 1.74 -5.80
C ASN A 224 -3.65 3.06 -6.58
N GLY A 225 -2.73 3.24 -7.53
CA GLY A 225 -2.62 4.47 -8.31
C GLY A 225 -3.55 4.52 -9.52
N PHE A 226 -3.80 3.39 -10.17
CA PHE A 226 -4.39 3.39 -11.52
C PHE A 226 -5.74 2.65 -11.63
N ALA A 227 -6.18 1.86 -10.64
CA ALA A 227 -7.45 1.16 -10.74
C ALA A 227 -8.65 2.11 -10.70
N ASN A 228 -8.67 3.07 -9.78
CA ASN A 228 -9.76 4.03 -9.68
C ASN A 228 -9.83 4.96 -10.92
N PRO A 229 -8.73 5.59 -11.39
CA PRO A 229 -8.74 6.35 -12.64
C PRO A 229 -9.25 5.55 -13.83
N PHE A 230 -8.86 4.28 -13.96
CA PHE A 230 -9.31 3.40 -15.03
C PHE A 230 -10.81 3.13 -14.97
N ILE A 231 -11.33 2.72 -13.80
CA ILE A 231 -12.76 2.41 -13.64
C ILE A 231 -13.60 3.68 -13.85
N SER A 232 -13.15 4.82 -13.33
CA SER A 232 -13.82 6.11 -13.45
C SER A 232 -13.81 6.63 -14.88
N ALA A 233 -12.81 6.32 -15.71
CA ALA A 233 -12.72 6.75 -17.09
C ALA A 233 -13.89 6.23 -17.96
N PHE A 234 -14.53 5.13 -17.58
CA PHE A 234 -15.73 4.63 -18.26
C PHE A 234 -16.92 5.58 -18.13
N LYS A 235 -16.92 6.52 -17.18
CA LYS A 235 -17.98 7.51 -17.01
C LYS A 235 -18.12 8.42 -18.25
N ASP A 236 -17.03 8.64 -18.97
CA ASP A 236 -17.00 9.48 -20.17
C ASP A 236 -17.57 8.76 -21.41
N ILE A 237 -17.88 7.47 -21.29
CA ILE A 237 -18.47 6.66 -22.36
C ILE A 237 -20.00 6.57 -22.11
N PRO A 238 -20.84 7.03 -23.05
CA PRO A 238 -22.31 7.08 -22.88
C PRO A 238 -22.93 5.74 -22.44
N GLU A 239 -22.41 4.60 -22.95
CA GLU A 239 -22.87 3.26 -22.62
C GLU A 239 -22.68 2.94 -21.13
N TYR A 240 -21.61 3.45 -20.49
CA TYR A 240 -21.23 3.11 -19.14
C TYR A 240 -21.47 4.23 -18.11
N ALA A 241 -21.81 5.44 -18.57
CA ALA A 241 -21.91 6.64 -17.75
C ALA A 241 -22.86 6.49 -16.55
N SER A 242 -23.94 5.72 -16.70
CA SER A 242 -24.93 5.47 -15.64
C SER A 242 -24.65 4.23 -14.80
N THR A 243 -23.58 3.47 -15.09
CA THR A 243 -23.27 2.25 -14.34
C THR A 243 -22.76 2.57 -12.94
N PHE A 244 -23.11 1.69 -11.98
CA PHE A 244 -22.62 1.84 -10.60
C PHE A 244 -21.11 1.86 -10.53
N GLY A 245 -20.43 0.98 -11.26
CA GLY A 245 -18.97 0.85 -11.22
C GLY A 245 -18.25 2.12 -11.68
N ALA A 246 -18.70 2.75 -12.77
CA ALA A 246 -18.08 3.97 -13.29
C ALA A 246 -18.26 5.17 -12.34
N ASN A 247 -19.36 5.22 -11.58
CA ASN A 247 -19.64 6.30 -10.65
C ASN A 247 -19.07 6.04 -9.24
N HIS A 248 -18.95 4.78 -8.83
CA HIS A 248 -18.53 4.35 -7.49
C HIS A 248 -17.34 3.40 -7.55
N ALA A 249 -16.23 3.85 -8.16
CA ALA A 249 -15.04 3.04 -8.33
C ALA A 249 -14.45 2.57 -6.98
N ASN A 250 -14.45 3.43 -5.96
CA ASN A 250 -13.98 3.06 -4.62
C ASN A 250 -14.87 1.97 -3.98
N ALA A 251 -16.19 2.00 -4.20
CA ALA A 251 -17.06 0.95 -3.69
C ALA A 251 -16.72 -0.42 -4.29
N LEU A 252 -16.38 -0.50 -5.59
CA LEU A 252 -15.85 -1.73 -6.18
C LEU A 252 -14.50 -2.11 -5.58
N ILE A 253 -13.57 -1.15 -5.48
CA ILE A 253 -12.21 -1.41 -4.96
C ILE A 253 -12.26 -1.87 -3.50
N SER A 254 -13.28 -1.46 -2.71
CA SER A 254 -13.44 -1.89 -1.31
C SER A 254 -13.58 -3.41 -1.16
N LEU A 255 -14.09 -4.10 -2.18
CA LEU A 255 -14.15 -5.56 -2.21
C LEU A 255 -12.75 -6.20 -2.11
N SER A 256 -11.70 -5.51 -2.58
CA SER A 256 -10.31 -5.97 -2.43
C SER A 256 -9.89 -6.03 -0.97
N GLN A 257 -10.28 -5.06 -0.17
CA GLN A 257 -9.94 -4.99 1.27
C GLN A 257 -10.70 -6.05 2.07
N ILE A 258 -11.97 -6.30 1.68
CA ILE A 258 -12.76 -7.39 2.27
C ILE A 258 -12.12 -8.74 1.94
N SER A 259 -11.75 -8.94 0.67
CA SER A 259 -11.09 -10.16 0.21
C SER A 259 -9.76 -10.38 0.93
N GLU A 260 -8.93 -9.35 1.10
CA GLU A 260 -7.68 -9.39 1.86
C GLU A 260 -7.92 -9.98 3.25
N THR A 261 -8.88 -9.42 4.00
CA THR A 261 -9.21 -9.90 5.35
C THR A 261 -9.63 -11.38 5.37
N LEU A 262 -10.39 -11.84 4.39
CA LEU A 262 -10.86 -13.23 4.31
C LEU A 262 -9.75 -14.18 3.85
N CYS A 263 -8.90 -13.76 2.92
CA CYS A 263 -7.83 -14.59 2.36
C CYS A 263 -6.74 -14.92 3.38
N ILE A 264 -6.47 -14.04 4.35
CA ILE A 264 -5.54 -14.32 5.45
C ILE A 264 -5.91 -15.62 6.18
N LEU A 265 -7.19 -15.89 6.37
CA LEU A 265 -7.67 -17.11 7.04
C LEU A 265 -7.39 -18.39 6.25
N LEU A 266 -7.20 -18.29 4.95
CA LEU A 266 -6.93 -19.44 4.06
C LEU A 266 -5.44 -19.80 4.02
N ILE A 267 -4.54 -18.87 4.36
CA ILE A 267 -3.09 -19.05 4.24
C ILE A 267 -2.56 -20.27 4.98
N PRO A 268 -2.93 -20.55 6.25
CA PRO A 268 -2.43 -21.74 6.95
C PRO A 268 -2.80 -23.06 6.24
N PHE A 269 -3.99 -23.13 5.65
CA PHE A 269 -4.41 -24.30 4.87
C PHE A 269 -3.53 -24.49 3.63
N PHE A 270 -3.32 -23.42 2.86
CA PHE A 270 -2.51 -23.47 1.63
C PHE A 270 -1.04 -23.74 1.93
N LEU A 271 -0.47 -23.12 2.97
CA LEU A 271 0.93 -23.36 3.39
C LEU A 271 1.13 -24.82 3.80
N LYS A 272 0.21 -25.39 4.60
CA LYS A 272 0.29 -26.77 5.05
C LYS A 272 0.16 -27.76 3.89
N ARG A 273 -0.68 -27.44 2.89
CA ARG A 273 -0.97 -28.33 1.76
C ARG A 273 0.07 -28.26 0.65
N PHE A 274 0.54 -27.05 0.31
CA PHE A 274 1.38 -26.81 -0.87
C PHE A 274 2.79 -26.37 -0.54
N GLY A 275 3.01 -25.84 0.67
CA GLY A 275 4.30 -25.27 1.09
C GLY A 275 4.58 -23.88 0.52
N ILE A 276 5.58 -23.21 1.08
CA ILE A 276 5.86 -21.77 0.86
C ILE A 276 6.05 -21.43 -0.62
N LYS A 277 6.88 -22.21 -1.37
CA LYS A 277 7.13 -21.93 -2.79
C LYS A 277 5.85 -21.84 -3.62
N TYR A 278 4.97 -22.82 -3.47
CA TYR A 278 3.75 -22.87 -4.29
C TYR A 278 2.74 -21.81 -3.86
N VAL A 279 2.67 -21.47 -2.57
CA VAL A 279 1.80 -20.39 -2.09
C VAL A 279 2.28 -19.05 -2.67
N MET A 280 3.58 -18.78 -2.69
CA MET A 280 4.15 -17.60 -3.36
C MET A 280 3.87 -17.58 -4.87
N LEU A 281 3.97 -18.74 -5.54
CA LEU A 281 3.65 -18.86 -6.96
C LEU A 281 2.17 -18.62 -7.26
N ILE A 282 1.27 -19.13 -6.41
CA ILE A 282 -0.17 -18.87 -6.49
C ILE A 282 -0.45 -17.36 -6.38
N ALA A 283 0.23 -16.67 -5.47
CA ALA A 283 0.11 -15.21 -5.34
C ALA A 283 0.56 -14.48 -6.61
N MET A 284 1.67 -14.89 -7.21
CA MET A 284 2.16 -14.30 -8.47
C MET A 284 1.17 -14.53 -9.62
N LEU A 285 0.61 -15.73 -9.74
CA LEU A 285 -0.42 -16.04 -10.74
C LEU A 285 -1.73 -15.29 -10.48
N ALA A 286 -2.05 -15.04 -9.21
CA ALA A 286 -3.19 -14.20 -8.85
C ALA A 286 -3.02 -12.75 -9.32
N TRP A 287 -1.80 -12.17 -9.30
CA TRP A 287 -1.53 -10.87 -9.92
C TRP A 287 -1.74 -10.89 -11.44
N VAL A 288 -1.32 -11.96 -12.12
CA VAL A 288 -1.58 -12.12 -13.57
C VAL A 288 -3.07 -12.09 -13.84
N LEU A 289 -3.83 -12.92 -13.12
CA LEU A 289 -5.28 -13.00 -13.26
C LEU A 289 -5.97 -11.66 -12.96
N ARG A 290 -5.55 -10.99 -11.86
CA ARG A 290 -6.09 -9.68 -11.48
C ARG A 290 -5.95 -8.65 -12.59
N PHE A 291 -4.76 -8.50 -13.15
CA PHE A 291 -4.51 -7.53 -14.21
C PHE A 291 -5.17 -7.91 -15.53
N ALA A 292 -5.21 -9.20 -15.87
CA ALA A 292 -5.94 -9.67 -17.05
C ALA A 292 -7.44 -9.39 -16.95
N LEU A 293 -8.05 -9.61 -15.78
CA LEU A 293 -9.46 -9.31 -15.52
C LEU A 293 -9.75 -7.80 -15.60
N PHE A 294 -8.83 -6.93 -15.17
CA PHE A 294 -8.95 -5.50 -15.42
C PHE A 294 -8.88 -5.16 -16.91
N GLY A 295 -7.92 -5.74 -17.64
CA GLY A 295 -7.75 -5.49 -19.07
C GLY A 295 -8.91 -5.97 -19.94
N LEU A 296 -9.68 -6.96 -19.49
CA LEU A 296 -10.79 -7.56 -20.24
C LEU A 296 -12.16 -7.10 -19.75
N GLY A 297 -12.24 -6.52 -18.54
CA GLY A 297 -13.49 -6.12 -17.89
C GLY A 297 -13.99 -4.74 -18.33
N ASN A 298 -15.24 -4.47 -17.99
CA ASN A 298 -15.89 -3.17 -18.08
C ASN A 298 -16.96 -3.05 -16.98
N PRO A 299 -17.44 -1.84 -16.63
CA PRO A 299 -18.43 -1.66 -15.56
C PRO A 299 -19.87 -1.99 -15.96
N GLY A 300 -20.11 -2.41 -17.21
CA GLY A 300 -21.40 -2.90 -17.72
C GLY A 300 -21.50 -4.42 -17.60
N GLY A 301 -21.73 -5.11 -18.72
CA GLY A 301 -21.84 -6.57 -18.76
C GLY A 301 -20.58 -7.31 -18.30
N GLY A 302 -19.41 -6.68 -18.33
CA GLY A 302 -18.12 -7.21 -17.86
C GLY A 302 -17.79 -6.92 -16.40
N VAL A 303 -18.70 -6.33 -15.61
CA VAL A 303 -18.45 -5.93 -14.21
C VAL A 303 -18.04 -7.10 -13.32
N TRP A 304 -18.48 -8.29 -13.63
CA TRP A 304 -18.08 -9.52 -12.91
C TRP A 304 -16.57 -9.78 -12.96
N MET A 305 -15.90 -9.35 -14.06
CA MET A 305 -14.43 -9.44 -14.16
C MET A 305 -13.77 -8.48 -13.17
N PHE A 306 -14.27 -7.26 -13.01
CA PHE A 306 -13.80 -6.32 -11.99
C PHE A 306 -14.01 -6.91 -10.59
N ILE A 307 -15.21 -7.41 -10.30
CA ILE A 307 -15.50 -8.03 -8.99
C ILE A 307 -14.55 -9.20 -8.72
N LEU A 308 -14.37 -10.09 -9.70
CA LEU A 308 -13.44 -11.22 -9.55
C LEU A 308 -12.00 -10.75 -9.36
N SER A 309 -11.56 -9.71 -10.09
CA SER A 309 -10.26 -9.08 -9.90
C SER A 309 -10.08 -8.55 -8.46
N MET A 310 -11.12 -7.93 -7.88
CA MET A 310 -11.09 -7.47 -6.49
C MET A 310 -10.99 -8.63 -5.49
N ILE A 311 -11.73 -9.71 -5.73
CA ILE A 311 -11.69 -10.91 -4.88
C ILE A 311 -10.31 -11.59 -4.95
N VAL A 312 -9.71 -11.68 -6.11
CA VAL A 312 -8.38 -12.28 -6.31
C VAL A 312 -7.26 -11.49 -5.62
N TYR A 313 -7.50 -10.22 -5.32
CA TYR A 313 -6.49 -9.36 -4.67
C TYR A 313 -5.98 -9.92 -3.32
N GLY A 314 -6.87 -10.42 -2.48
CA GLY A 314 -6.44 -10.99 -1.19
C GLY A 314 -5.45 -12.14 -1.37
N ILE A 315 -5.67 -13.01 -2.36
CA ILE A 315 -4.71 -14.08 -2.69
C ILE A 315 -3.39 -13.47 -3.24
N ALA A 316 -3.50 -12.51 -4.14
CA ALA A 316 -2.34 -11.90 -4.77
C ALA A 316 -1.42 -11.20 -3.76
N PHE A 317 -2.00 -10.48 -2.79
CA PHE A 317 -1.29 -9.69 -1.82
C PHE A 317 -0.80 -10.51 -0.62
N ASP A 318 -1.73 -11.14 0.10
CA ASP A 318 -1.43 -11.76 1.40
C ASP A 318 -0.65 -13.06 1.29
N PHE A 319 -0.94 -13.88 0.28
CA PHE A 319 -0.24 -15.15 0.12
C PHE A 319 1.25 -14.94 -0.09
N PHE A 320 1.65 -13.90 -0.81
CA PHE A 320 3.06 -13.59 -0.96
C PHE A 320 3.65 -12.93 0.29
N ASN A 321 3.00 -11.91 0.84
CA ASN A 321 3.55 -11.16 1.96
C ASN A 321 3.74 -12.02 3.20
N ILE A 322 2.74 -12.84 3.55
CA ILE A 322 2.81 -13.70 4.73
C ILE A 322 3.77 -14.86 4.50
N SER A 323 3.68 -15.54 3.34
CA SER A 323 4.60 -16.63 3.02
C SER A 323 6.05 -16.15 2.89
N GLY A 324 6.26 -14.96 2.33
CA GLY A 324 7.57 -14.34 2.22
C GLY A 324 8.16 -13.98 3.59
N SER A 325 7.34 -13.41 4.47
CA SER A 325 7.73 -13.13 5.85
C SER A 325 8.10 -14.41 6.61
N LEU A 326 7.30 -15.46 6.47
CA LEU A 326 7.59 -16.78 7.05
C LEU A 326 8.90 -17.37 6.49
N TYR A 327 9.10 -17.27 5.17
CA TYR A 327 10.33 -17.73 4.53
C TYR A 327 11.56 -17.00 5.09
N VAL A 328 11.51 -15.68 5.23
CA VAL A 328 12.59 -14.90 5.85
C VAL A 328 12.84 -15.38 7.28
N ASN A 329 11.76 -15.58 8.04
CA ASN A 329 11.86 -16.03 9.44
C ASN A 329 12.54 -17.41 9.56
N GLU A 330 12.23 -18.34 8.66
CA GLU A 330 12.82 -19.69 8.65
C GLU A 330 14.27 -19.72 8.16
N GLN A 331 14.65 -18.79 7.27
CA GLN A 331 15.98 -18.79 6.64
C GLN A 331 17.00 -17.91 7.35
N THR A 332 16.62 -17.20 8.41
CA THR A 332 17.50 -16.28 9.13
C THR A 332 17.61 -16.63 10.61
N ASP A 333 18.79 -16.39 11.17
CA ASP A 333 19.03 -16.52 12.59
C ASP A 333 18.42 -15.35 13.37
N ASP A 334 18.15 -15.53 14.67
CA ASP A 334 17.50 -14.53 15.54
C ASP A 334 18.24 -13.20 15.53
N SER A 335 19.57 -13.20 15.41
CA SER A 335 20.42 -11.99 15.44
C SER A 335 20.19 -11.03 14.26
N ILE A 336 19.73 -11.53 13.11
CA ILE A 336 19.51 -10.72 11.89
C ILE A 336 18.06 -10.77 11.38
N ARG A 337 17.20 -11.55 12.03
CA ARG A 337 15.81 -11.80 11.58
C ARG A 337 15.02 -10.51 11.39
N SER A 338 15.03 -9.60 12.36
CA SER A 338 14.33 -8.31 12.28
C SER A 338 14.86 -7.47 11.12
N SER A 339 16.18 -7.40 10.93
CA SER A 339 16.80 -6.69 9.81
C SER A 339 16.44 -7.31 8.45
N ALA A 340 16.35 -8.64 8.39
CA ALA A 340 15.95 -9.35 7.17
C ALA A 340 14.47 -9.13 6.80
N GLN A 341 13.58 -9.08 7.80
CA GLN A 341 12.18 -8.67 7.60
C GLN A 341 12.09 -7.22 7.11
N GLY A 342 12.88 -6.32 7.69
CA GLY A 342 12.99 -4.93 7.21
C GLY A 342 13.44 -4.87 5.75
N LEU A 343 14.45 -5.65 5.37
CA LEU A 343 14.94 -5.74 3.99
C LEU A 343 13.86 -6.29 3.04
N PHE A 344 13.08 -7.28 3.47
CA PHE A 344 11.93 -7.78 2.69
C PHE A 344 10.91 -6.67 2.41
N MET A 345 10.55 -5.88 3.42
CA MET A 345 9.64 -4.74 3.26
C MET A 345 10.25 -3.63 2.38
N ILE A 346 11.55 -3.36 2.51
CA ILE A 346 12.26 -2.41 1.63
C ILE A 346 12.19 -2.87 0.18
N MET A 347 12.43 -4.15 -0.09
CA MET A 347 12.41 -4.68 -1.46
C MET A 347 11.00 -4.68 -2.06
N THR A 348 9.96 -5.03 -1.29
CA THR A 348 8.57 -5.06 -1.77
C THR A 348 7.94 -3.66 -1.81
N ASN A 349 7.73 -3.05 -0.65
CA ASN A 349 6.93 -1.82 -0.51
C ASN A 349 7.74 -0.54 -0.74
N GLY A 350 9.06 -0.62 -0.62
CA GLY A 350 9.95 0.49 -0.91
C GLY A 350 10.36 0.52 -2.38
N VAL A 351 11.39 -0.25 -2.73
CA VAL A 351 12.03 -0.23 -4.06
C VAL A 351 11.08 -0.75 -5.13
N GLY A 352 10.47 -1.93 -4.92
CA GLY A 352 9.57 -2.56 -5.89
C GLY A 352 8.36 -1.67 -6.20
N ALA A 353 7.68 -1.20 -5.17
CA ALA A 353 6.51 -0.33 -5.33
C ALA A 353 6.86 1.01 -6.03
N THR A 354 7.99 1.62 -5.68
CA THR A 354 8.46 2.87 -6.32
C THR A 354 8.73 2.66 -7.80
N ILE A 355 9.54 1.65 -8.16
CA ILE A 355 9.84 1.34 -9.55
C ILE A 355 8.56 1.00 -10.32
N GLY A 356 7.70 0.16 -9.71
CA GLY A 356 6.46 -0.29 -10.33
C GLY A 356 5.52 0.85 -10.67
N THR A 357 5.35 1.80 -9.77
CA THR A 357 4.48 2.96 -9.99
C THR A 357 5.00 3.86 -11.09
N LEU A 358 6.32 4.11 -11.13
CA LEU A 358 6.93 4.93 -12.18
C LEU A 358 6.89 4.24 -13.55
N MET A 359 7.14 2.92 -13.60
CA MET A 359 7.01 2.15 -14.83
C MET A 359 5.55 2.10 -15.32
N ALA A 360 4.60 1.91 -14.41
CA ALA A 360 3.18 1.94 -14.75
C ALA A 360 2.77 3.31 -15.31
N GLN A 361 3.26 4.40 -14.72
CA GLN A 361 3.04 5.75 -15.25
C GLN A 361 3.54 5.89 -16.69
N ALA A 362 4.74 5.39 -16.99
CA ALA A 362 5.30 5.46 -18.34
C ALA A 362 4.42 4.68 -19.35
N VAL A 363 3.92 3.50 -18.97
CA VAL A 363 2.99 2.72 -19.79
C VAL A 363 1.68 3.46 -20.00
N VAL A 364 1.07 3.94 -18.94
CA VAL A 364 -0.21 4.66 -18.99
C VAL A 364 -0.07 5.98 -19.77
N ASN A 365 1.00 6.73 -19.58
CA ASN A 365 1.28 7.92 -20.40
C ASN A 365 1.33 7.58 -21.89
N ARG A 366 1.97 6.47 -22.25
CA ARG A 366 2.14 6.07 -23.65
C ARG A 366 0.83 5.62 -24.30
N PHE A 367 -0.01 4.88 -23.61
CA PHE A 367 -1.17 4.22 -24.21
C PHE A 367 -2.50 4.93 -23.90
N VAL A 368 -2.59 5.66 -22.80
CA VAL A 368 -3.84 6.31 -22.35
C VAL A 368 -3.81 7.81 -22.57
N TYR A 369 -2.86 8.51 -21.93
CA TYR A 369 -2.89 9.99 -21.89
C TYR A 369 -2.38 10.66 -23.18
N THR A 370 -1.90 9.90 -24.15
CA THR A 370 -1.69 10.37 -25.52
C THR A 370 -2.96 10.38 -26.37
N GLN A 371 -4.01 9.72 -25.91
CA GLN A 371 -5.28 9.63 -26.65
C GLN A 371 -6.23 10.78 -26.24
N THR A 372 -6.91 11.36 -27.20
CA THR A 372 -7.88 12.43 -26.98
C THR A 372 -9.33 11.94 -27.01
N ASP A 373 -9.57 10.77 -27.60
CA ASP A 373 -10.89 10.15 -27.67
C ASP A 373 -11.10 9.17 -26.52
N GLY A 374 -12.27 9.23 -25.86
CA GLY A 374 -12.58 8.42 -24.68
C GLY A 374 -12.52 6.90 -24.93
N LEU A 375 -13.01 6.44 -26.09
CA LEU A 375 -12.94 5.01 -26.45
C LEU A 375 -11.51 4.55 -26.67
N GLN A 376 -10.66 5.39 -27.29
CA GLN A 376 -9.25 5.10 -27.46
C GLN A 376 -8.50 5.11 -26.12
N GLN A 377 -8.88 6.00 -25.20
CA GLN A 377 -8.34 5.98 -23.83
C GLN A 377 -8.69 4.67 -23.10
N ILE A 378 -9.92 4.18 -23.20
CA ILE A 378 -10.31 2.90 -22.61
C ILE A 378 -9.52 1.75 -23.24
N ALA A 379 -9.36 1.72 -24.57
CA ALA A 379 -8.52 0.73 -25.25
C ALA A 379 -7.04 0.79 -24.78
N GLY A 380 -6.54 2.01 -24.54
CA GLY A 380 -5.21 2.25 -23.96
C GLY A 380 -5.08 1.71 -22.54
N TRP A 381 -6.10 1.90 -21.71
CA TRP A 381 -6.16 1.33 -20.37
C TRP A 381 -6.16 -0.20 -20.40
N GLN A 382 -7.00 -0.81 -21.24
CA GLN A 382 -7.05 -2.27 -21.40
C GLN A 382 -5.70 -2.83 -21.83
N THR A 383 -5.05 -2.19 -22.80
CA THR A 383 -3.69 -2.53 -23.24
C THR A 383 -2.69 -2.42 -22.08
N SER A 384 -2.74 -1.36 -21.30
CA SER A 384 -1.85 -1.16 -20.15
C SER A 384 -2.01 -2.27 -19.11
N TRP A 385 -3.25 -2.65 -18.77
CA TRP A 385 -3.51 -3.74 -17.84
C TRP A 385 -3.02 -5.10 -18.36
N LEU A 386 -3.14 -5.37 -19.66
CA LEU A 386 -2.62 -6.59 -20.28
C LEU A 386 -1.07 -6.60 -20.28
N ILE A 387 -0.41 -5.45 -20.45
CA ILE A 387 1.05 -5.32 -20.29
C ILE A 387 1.45 -5.66 -18.84
N PHE A 388 0.71 -5.16 -17.84
CA PHE A 388 0.99 -5.49 -16.44
C PHE A 388 0.74 -6.97 -16.13
N ALA A 389 -0.27 -7.58 -16.75
CA ALA A 389 -0.51 -9.02 -16.66
C ALA A 389 0.64 -9.83 -17.27
N ALA A 390 1.12 -9.43 -18.45
CA ALA A 390 2.26 -10.07 -19.12
C ALA A 390 3.55 -9.95 -18.30
N TYR A 391 3.82 -8.77 -17.72
CA TYR A 391 4.93 -8.58 -16.78
C TYR A 391 4.84 -9.57 -15.61
N SER A 392 3.68 -9.62 -14.93
CA SER A 392 3.47 -10.51 -13.78
C SER A 392 3.60 -11.99 -14.17
N LEU A 393 3.18 -12.37 -15.39
CA LEU A 393 3.33 -13.73 -15.90
C LEU A 393 4.80 -14.08 -16.11
N VAL A 394 5.59 -13.19 -16.69
CA VAL A 394 7.04 -13.39 -16.86
C VAL A 394 7.71 -13.57 -15.50
N VAL A 395 7.38 -12.74 -14.51
CA VAL A 395 7.90 -12.87 -13.16
C VAL A 395 7.53 -14.22 -12.54
N ALA A 396 6.27 -14.66 -12.69
CA ALA A 396 5.80 -15.95 -12.19
C ALA A 396 6.54 -17.15 -12.83
N ILE A 397 6.74 -17.10 -14.14
CA ILE A 397 7.49 -18.15 -14.88
C ILE A 397 8.95 -18.19 -14.42
N LEU A 398 9.61 -17.04 -14.34
CA LEU A 398 11.00 -16.95 -13.87
C LEU A 398 11.14 -17.45 -12.43
N PHE A 399 10.19 -17.10 -11.56
CA PHE A 399 10.16 -17.61 -10.19
C PHE A 399 10.00 -19.13 -10.17
N ALA A 400 9.07 -19.68 -10.92
CA ALA A 400 8.83 -21.12 -10.98
C ALA A 400 10.10 -21.92 -11.37
N ILE A 401 10.88 -21.38 -12.33
CA ILE A 401 12.10 -21.99 -12.87
C ILE A 401 13.29 -21.78 -11.93
N LEU A 402 13.53 -20.54 -11.49
CA LEU A 402 14.75 -20.17 -10.79
C LEU A 402 14.70 -20.44 -9.29
N PHE A 403 13.52 -20.30 -8.66
CA PHE A 403 13.33 -20.54 -7.24
C PHE A 403 13.05 -22.02 -6.98
N LYS A 404 14.09 -22.81 -6.69
CA LYS A 404 14.00 -24.26 -6.53
C LYS A 404 13.21 -24.65 -5.26
N ARG A 405 12.50 -25.78 -5.29
CA ARG A 405 11.73 -26.29 -4.14
C ARG A 405 12.61 -26.46 -2.90
N GLY A 406 13.84 -26.96 -3.06
CA GLY A 406 14.79 -27.12 -1.95
C GLY A 406 15.24 -25.79 -1.30
N TYR A 407 14.96 -24.63 -1.88
CA TYR A 407 15.22 -23.34 -1.26
C TYR A 407 14.15 -22.97 -0.20
N ALA A 408 12.98 -23.57 -0.27
CA ALA A 408 11.87 -23.37 0.66
C ALA A 408 11.79 -24.44 1.76
N GLN A 409 12.79 -25.33 1.84
CA GLN A 409 12.92 -26.35 2.88
C GLN A 409 14.24 -26.10 3.61
N LYS A 410 14.21 -26.12 4.95
CA LYS A 410 15.40 -26.29 5.80
C LYS A 410 15.74 -27.76 5.87
#